data_6447b0df88a0c85386bc4440e6dc63b2
#
_entry.id   6447b0df88a0c85386bc4440e6dc63b2
#
_cell.length_a   1.000
_cell.length_b   1.000
_cell.length_c   1.000
_cell.angle_alpha   90.00
_cell.angle_beta   90.00
_cell.angle_gamma   90.00
#
_symmetry.space_group_name_H-M   'P 1'
#
loop_
_entity.id
_entity.type
_entity.pdbx_description
1 polymer ?
#
loop_
_entity_poly.entity_id
_entity_poly.type
_entity_poly.pdbx_seq_one_letter_code
_entity_poly.pdbx_strand_id
1 'polypeptide(L)'
;MMKLKIIVPALLGAMALTLTFGACGKGKSGDKQNKSAAVPKDIDVDQQLRTRLEGFAEGMKLRGVFGFQVYDITANKPVYGYHEHRTQPSASCLKLLTGVAGLHFLGTHYNYRTAIFTKGRQVGDTLQGDVSFKADLDPLLQPEDLNMFVQALRRKGIQNIAGKLIFDLVLTDPVKSEVHWYPWDLSFSHYGLLYKGEAKVKQALQQSLRHAGITVSDEQMVVAKTPAGSHCLFRFYRSIDRVIQRMWKNSSNTQATSLLYTIGHYYDPKQTPPEAGLTYLRHFMRKNLQLKDTALVIHDGCGLCTQNQLSPDALVIILRYGYAHPAIYEQLQRNLSIAGVDGTLHSLLRSDKLKGKIHGKTGTLSHPYGISSLAGYATGSNGHLLAFAIMDHQMSVLDARVLQRKLCELLVEKP
;
A
#
# COMPACT_ATOMS: atom_id res chain seq x y z
N MET A 1 33.01 -12.66 -27.96
CA MET A 1 31.96 -13.68 -28.11
C MET A 1 32.24 -14.83 -27.16
N MET A 2 31.58 -14.89 -26.02
CA MET A 2 31.53 -16.09 -25.19
C MET A 2 30.18 -16.10 -24.46
N LYS A 3 29.34 -17.08 -24.83
CA LYS A 3 28.02 -17.31 -24.23
C LYS A 3 28.19 -18.11 -22.94
N LEU A 4 27.84 -17.55 -21.80
CA LEU A 4 27.79 -18.26 -20.53
C LEU A 4 26.38 -18.84 -20.35
N LYS A 5 26.26 -20.16 -20.40
CA LYS A 5 25.02 -20.89 -20.08
C LYS A 5 24.98 -21.09 -18.57
N ILE A 6 23.96 -20.60 -17.94
CA ILE A 6 23.64 -20.89 -16.54
C ILE A 6 22.77 -22.13 -16.50
N ILE A 7 23.29 -23.19 -15.88
CA ILE A 7 22.60 -24.47 -15.61
C ILE A 7 21.97 -24.35 -14.21
N VAL A 8 20.66 -24.55 -14.15
CA VAL A 8 19.90 -24.67 -12.88
C VAL A 8 19.77 -26.15 -12.57
N PRO A 9 20.18 -26.66 -11.42
CA PRO A 9 19.92 -28.04 -11.04
C PRO A 9 18.53 -28.19 -10.43
N ALA A 10 17.70 -29.03 -11.06
CA ALA A 10 16.46 -29.52 -10.50
C ALA A 10 16.79 -30.69 -9.53
N LEU A 11 16.42 -30.53 -8.26
CA LEU A 11 16.43 -31.63 -7.29
C LEU A 11 15.05 -32.31 -7.28
N LEU A 12 14.98 -33.49 -7.91
CA LEU A 12 13.90 -34.46 -7.74
C LEU A 12 14.28 -35.40 -6.60
N GLY A 13 13.61 -35.31 -5.47
CA GLY A 13 13.66 -36.29 -4.38
C GLY A 13 12.62 -37.37 -4.60
N ALA A 14 13.02 -38.54 -5.07
CA ALA A 14 12.17 -39.72 -5.10
C ALA A 14 12.20 -40.42 -3.73
N MET A 15 11.03 -40.53 -3.07
CA MET A 15 10.86 -41.32 -1.85
C MET A 15 10.30 -42.69 -2.23
N ALA A 16 11.14 -43.70 -2.15
CA ALA A 16 10.76 -45.09 -2.38
C ALA A 16 10.07 -45.65 -1.13
N LEU A 17 8.82 -46.11 -1.30
CA LEU A 17 8.04 -46.81 -0.27
C LEU A 17 8.25 -48.33 -0.49
N THR A 18 8.87 -48.99 0.47
CA THR A 18 9.00 -50.46 0.51
C THR A 18 7.72 -51.08 1.05
N LEU A 19 7.08 -51.91 0.23
CA LEU A 19 5.93 -52.76 0.61
C LEU A 19 6.44 -54.04 1.24
N THR A 20 6.05 -54.31 2.50
CA THR A 20 6.14 -55.64 3.12
C THR A 20 4.78 -56.32 3.06
N PHE A 21 4.73 -57.48 2.42
CA PHE A 21 3.57 -58.38 2.45
C PHE A 21 3.51 -59.14 3.77
N GLY A 22 2.40 -59.07 4.45
CA GLY A 22 2.05 -59.94 5.58
C GLY A 22 0.66 -60.50 5.36
N ALA A 23 0.54 -61.80 5.43
CA ALA A 23 -0.63 -62.59 5.04
C ALA A 23 -1.65 -62.78 6.16
N CYS A 24 -2.90 -62.82 5.75
CA CYS A 24 -4.01 -63.66 6.22
C CYS A 24 -4.65 -63.36 7.60
N GLY A 25 -5.88 -62.88 7.57
CA GLY A 25 -6.87 -62.90 8.67
C GLY A 25 -8.26 -62.60 8.14
N LYS A 26 -9.15 -63.60 8.04
CA LYS A 26 -10.57 -63.46 7.69
C LYS A 26 -11.33 -62.73 8.80
N GLY A 27 -12.02 -61.66 8.48
CA GLY A 27 -12.90 -60.91 9.39
C GLY A 27 -13.89 -60.01 8.69
N LYS A 28 -15.11 -60.45 8.63
CA LYS A 28 -16.41 -59.77 8.44
C LYS A 28 -16.48 -58.41 7.78
N SER A 29 -17.22 -58.38 6.65
CA SER A 29 -17.76 -57.21 5.96
C SER A 29 -18.50 -56.29 6.94
N GLY A 30 -17.94 -55.08 7.11
CA GLY A 30 -18.66 -53.94 7.65
C GLY A 30 -18.70 -52.86 6.57
N ASP A 31 -19.89 -52.55 6.10
CA ASP A 31 -20.19 -51.46 5.20
C ASP A 31 -19.63 -50.14 5.77
N LYS A 32 -18.48 -49.70 5.29
CA LYS A 32 -18.04 -48.33 5.44
C LYS A 32 -18.75 -47.47 4.40
N GLN A 33 -19.89 -46.90 4.79
CA GLN A 33 -20.49 -45.80 4.09
C GLN A 33 -19.41 -44.74 3.78
N ASN A 34 -19.12 -44.59 2.52
CA ASN A 34 -18.34 -43.51 1.98
C ASN A 34 -19.11 -42.21 2.33
N LYS A 35 -18.66 -41.48 3.37
CA LYS A 35 -19.15 -40.15 3.64
C LYS A 35 -18.72 -39.29 2.44
N SER A 36 -19.61 -39.14 1.49
CA SER A 36 -19.56 -38.12 0.45
C SER A 36 -19.21 -36.80 1.15
N ALA A 37 -18.12 -36.17 0.74
CA ALA A 37 -17.80 -34.82 1.15
C ALA A 37 -19.02 -33.96 0.83
N ALA A 38 -19.64 -33.35 1.84
CA ALA A 38 -20.80 -32.50 1.67
C ALA A 38 -20.44 -31.41 0.68
N VAL A 39 -21.17 -31.33 -0.43
CA VAL A 39 -21.11 -30.19 -1.36
C VAL A 39 -21.33 -28.95 -0.50
N PRO A 40 -20.45 -27.91 -0.57
CA PRO A 40 -20.67 -26.69 0.18
C PRO A 40 -22.06 -26.17 -0.11
N LYS A 41 -22.90 -25.94 0.92
CA LYS A 41 -24.21 -25.33 0.75
C LYS A 41 -24.01 -24.01 -0.01
N ASP A 42 -24.72 -23.83 -1.11
CA ASP A 42 -24.75 -22.56 -1.81
C ASP A 42 -25.32 -21.51 -0.85
N ILE A 43 -24.46 -20.58 -0.41
CA ILE A 43 -24.83 -19.53 0.52
C ILE A 43 -25.47 -18.41 -0.27
N ASP A 44 -26.70 -18.05 0.06
CA ASP A 44 -27.40 -16.96 -0.62
C ASP A 44 -27.12 -15.61 0.01
N VAL A 45 -27.19 -14.57 -0.82
CA VAL A 45 -27.14 -13.18 -0.36
C VAL A 45 -28.38 -12.81 0.43
N ASP A 46 -28.24 -11.85 1.34
CA ASP A 46 -29.36 -11.27 2.08
C ASP A 46 -30.32 -10.52 1.13
N GLN A 47 -31.47 -11.12 0.83
CA GLN A 47 -32.48 -10.54 -0.06
C GLN A 47 -33.16 -9.29 0.55
N GLN A 48 -33.27 -9.22 1.87
CA GLN A 48 -33.83 -8.04 2.54
C GLN A 48 -32.85 -6.85 2.43
N LEU A 49 -31.54 -7.11 2.57
CA LEU A 49 -30.52 -6.10 2.31
C LEU A 49 -30.60 -5.63 0.85
N ARG A 50 -30.73 -6.55 -0.10
CA ARG A 50 -30.87 -6.21 -1.52
C ARG A 50 -32.05 -5.26 -1.76
N THR A 51 -33.24 -5.59 -1.26
CA THR A 51 -34.43 -4.73 -1.40
C THR A 51 -34.22 -3.35 -0.76
N ARG A 52 -33.59 -3.27 0.40
CA ARG A 52 -33.28 -1.98 1.03
C ARG A 52 -32.28 -1.15 0.20
N LEU A 53 -31.28 -1.79 -0.43
CA LEU A 53 -30.34 -1.10 -1.31
C LEU A 53 -31.00 -0.60 -2.60
N GLU A 54 -31.94 -1.37 -3.16
CA GLU A 54 -32.78 -0.94 -4.29
C GLU A 54 -33.58 0.31 -3.91
N GLY A 55 -34.31 0.28 -2.81
CA GLY A 55 -35.07 1.44 -2.31
C GLY A 55 -34.17 2.64 -2.00
N PHE A 56 -32.94 2.41 -1.51
CA PHE A 56 -31.96 3.48 -1.32
C PHE A 56 -31.57 4.14 -2.64
N ALA A 57 -31.30 3.33 -3.69
CA ALA A 57 -30.91 3.85 -5.00
C ALA A 57 -32.04 4.67 -5.66
N GLU A 58 -33.28 4.20 -5.58
CA GLU A 58 -34.46 4.81 -6.21
C GLU A 58 -34.95 6.05 -5.43
N GLY A 59 -34.80 6.06 -4.11
CA GLY A 59 -35.29 7.12 -3.23
C GLY A 59 -34.46 8.42 -3.24
N MET A 60 -33.32 8.44 -3.93
CA MET A 60 -32.40 9.56 -3.90
C MET A 60 -32.71 10.64 -4.94
N LYS A 61 -33.16 11.81 -4.47
CA LYS A 61 -33.42 13.01 -5.31
C LYS A 61 -32.33 14.07 -5.17
N LEU A 62 -31.06 13.67 -5.03
CA LEU A 62 -29.96 14.60 -4.87
C LEU A 62 -29.42 15.11 -6.21
N ARG A 63 -28.96 16.38 -6.22
CA ARG A 63 -28.21 16.91 -7.35
C ARG A 63 -26.80 16.34 -7.30
N GLY A 64 -26.30 15.85 -8.45
CA GLY A 64 -24.98 15.27 -8.59
C GLY A 64 -25.04 13.83 -9.09
N VAL A 65 -23.89 13.18 -9.05
CA VAL A 65 -23.70 11.83 -9.55
C VAL A 65 -23.24 10.96 -8.40
N PHE A 66 -23.87 9.81 -8.20
CA PHE A 66 -23.34 8.78 -7.33
C PHE A 66 -23.52 7.39 -7.96
N GLY A 67 -22.68 6.48 -7.50
CA GLY A 67 -22.80 5.06 -7.80
C GLY A 67 -22.23 4.27 -6.64
N PHE A 68 -22.75 3.06 -6.45
CA PHE A 68 -22.25 2.17 -5.40
C PHE A 68 -22.37 0.71 -5.81
N GLN A 69 -21.58 -0.14 -5.15
CA GLN A 69 -21.70 -1.59 -5.21
C GLN A 69 -21.53 -2.20 -3.83
N VAL A 70 -22.33 -3.23 -3.56
CA VAL A 70 -22.23 -4.11 -2.40
C VAL A 70 -22.08 -5.54 -2.89
N TYR A 71 -21.05 -6.23 -2.39
CA TYR A 71 -20.72 -7.61 -2.71
C TYR A 71 -20.62 -8.42 -1.42
N ASP A 72 -21.32 -9.52 -1.35
CA ASP A 72 -21.23 -10.47 -0.26
C ASP A 72 -20.03 -11.41 -0.48
N ILE A 73 -18.98 -11.18 0.30
CA ILE A 73 -17.74 -11.98 0.23
C ILE A 73 -18.00 -13.40 0.76
N THR A 74 -18.85 -13.54 1.77
CA THR A 74 -19.17 -14.85 2.38
C THR A 74 -19.95 -15.73 1.39
N ALA A 75 -20.92 -15.15 0.70
CA ALA A 75 -21.68 -15.84 -0.36
C ALA A 75 -20.96 -15.87 -1.70
N ASN A 76 -19.91 -15.05 -1.86
CA ASN A 76 -19.18 -14.83 -3.12
C ASN A 76 -20.10 -14.41 -4.29
N LYS A 77 -21.07 -13.52 -4.00
CA LYS A 77 -22.08 -13.04 -4.95
C LYS A 77 -22.29 -11.52 -4.80
N PRO A 78 -22.63 -10.79 -5.90
CA PRO A 78 -23.06 -9.40 -5.76
C PRO A 78 -24.42 -9.35 -5.04
N VAL A 79 -24.55 -8.42 -4.09
CA VAL A 79 -25.84 -8.11 -3.45
C VAL A 79 -26.62 -7.16 -4.33
N TYR A 80 -26.06 -5.97 -4.60
CA TYR A 80 -26.68 -4.96 -5.44
C TYR A 80 -25.66 -3.92 -5.90
N GLY A 81 -25.83 -3.40 -7.12
CA GLY A 81 -25.09 -2.30 -7.71
C GLY A 81 -26.00 -1.25 -8.31
N TYR A 82 -25.60 0.01 -8.17
CA TYR A 82 -26.26 1.16 -8.80
C TYR A 82 -25.20 2.03 -9.46
N HIS A 83 -25.26 2.15 -10.79
CA HIS A 83 -24.22 2.80 -11.58
C HIS A 83 -22.80 2.31 -11.23
N GLU A 84 -22.68 1.05 -10.85
CA GLU A 84 -21.48 0.44 -10.30
C GLU A 84 -20.29 0.42 -11.26
N HIS A 85 -20.56 0.42 -12.57
CA HIS A 85 -19.55 0.47 -13.63
C HIS A 85 -19.22 1.89 -14.10
N ARG A 86 -19.99 2.90 -13.64
CA ARG A 86 -19.73 4.29 -14.01
C ARG A 86 -18.42 4.77 -13.43
N THR A 87 -17.50 5.17 -14.31
CA THR A 87 -16.22 5.73 -13.88
C THR A 87 -16.37 7.17 -13.40
N GLN A 88 -15.64 7.51 -12.35
CA GLN A 88 -15.62 8.83 -11.74
C GLN A 88 -14.37 9.02 -10.89
N PRO A 89 -14.01 10.26 -10.51
CA PRO A 89 -12.85 10.49 -9.67
C PRO A 89 -12.98 9.78 -8.32
N SER A 90 -11.99 8.96 -7.98
CA SER A 90 -12.01 8.15 -6.75
C SER A 90 -11.46 8.88 -5.53
N ALA A 91 -10.84 10.04 -5.72
CA ALA A 91 -10.06 10.68 -4.68
C ALA A 91 -9.15 9.67 -3.97
N SER A 92 -8.95 9.79 -2.66
CA SER A 92 -8.05 8.91 -1.89
C SER A 92 -8.46 7.44 -1.77
N CYS A 93 -9.62 7.02 -2.30
CA CYS A 93 -9.92 5.59 -2.43
C CYS A 93 -8.98 4.88 -3.43
N LEU A 94 -8.32 5.63 -4.34
CA LEU A 94 -7.22 5.10 -5.16
C LEU A 94 -6.11 4.45 -4.34
N LYS A 95 -5.88 4.89 -3.10
CA LYS A 95 -4.89 4.30 -2.20
C LYS A 95 -5.15 2.83 -1.85
N LEU A 96 -6.37 2.33 -2.06
CA LEU A 96 -6.65 0.89 -1.98
C LEU A 96 -5.90 0.14 -3.08
N LEU A 97 -5.97 0.63 -4.32
CA LEU A 97 -5.21 0.06 -5.44
C LEU A 97 -3.71 0.09 -5.17
N THR A 98 -3.17 1.28 -4.84
CA THR A 98 -1.72 1.46 -4.62
C THR A 98 -1.22 0.56 -3.48
N GLY A 99 -1.98 0.45 -2.39
CA GLY A 99 -1.60 -0.37 -1.24
C GLY A 99 -1.69 -1.86 -1.52
N VAL A 100 -2.79 -2.33 -2.10
CA VAL A 100 -2.96 -3.75 -2.44
C VAL A 100 -1.94 -4.19 -3.48
N ALA A 101 -1.72 -3.40 -4.54
CA ALA A 101 -0.71 -3.67 -5.56
C ALA A 101 0.71 -3.64 -4.98
N GLY A 102 0.99 -2.68 -4.08
CA GLY A 102 2.29 -2.59 -3.40
C GLY A 102 2.58 -3.78 -2.50
N LEU A 103 1.60 -4.21 -1.70
CA LEU A 103 1.72 -5.41 -0.85
C LEU A 103 1.82 -6.69 -1.67
N HIS A 104 1.15 -6.76 -2.83
CA HIS A 104 1.29 -7.88 -3.75
C HIS A 104 2.71 -7.96 -4.34
N PHE A 105 3.27 -6.84 -4.76
CA PHE A 105 4.56 -6.79 -5.45
C PHE A 105 5.77 -6.89 -4.52
N LEU A 106 5.77 -6.07 -3.45
CA LEU A 106 6.89 -5.99 -2.51
C LEU A 106 6.83 -7.04 -1.40
N GLY A 107 5.63 -7.60 -1.15
CA GLY A 107 5.35 -8.46 -0.01
C GLY A 107 5.01 -7.68 1.27
N THR A 108 4.24 -8.33 2.16
CA THR A 108 3.78 -7.72 3.42
C THR A 108 4.88 -7.55 4.47
N HIS A 109 6.04 -8.19 4.26
CA HIS A 109 7.23 -8.12 5.14
C HIS A 109 8.35 -7.24 4.56
N TYR A 110 8.08 -6.50 3.48
CA TYR A 110 9.06 -5.59 2.90
C TYR A 110 9.53 -4.57 3.93
N ASN A 111 10.85 -4.29 3.91
CA ASN A 111 11.46 -3.27 4.74
C ASN A 111 12.28 -2.31 3.88
N TYR A 112 12.03 -1.03 4.04
CA TYR A 112 12.92 0.02 3.57
C TYR A 112 14.23 -0.05 4.34
N ARG A 113 15.36 0.19 3.66
CA ARG A 113 16.70 0.06 4.22
C ARG A 113 17.47 1.35 4.06
N THR A 114 18.03 1.83 5.15
CA THR A 114 19.00 2.93 5.17
C THR A 114 20.20 2.49 5.96
N ALA A 115 21.41 2.72 5.46
CA ALA A 115 22.62 2.21 6.10
C ALA A 115 23.80 3.16 5.93
N ILE A 116 24.77 3.06 6.86
CA ILE A 116 26.06 3.73 6.76
C ILE A 116 27.16 2.69 6.65
N PHE A 117 28.09 2.93 5.73
CA PHE A 117 29.20 2.06 5.43
C PHE A 117 30.52 2.81 5.53
N THR A 118 31.60 2.07 5.76
CA THR A 118 32.97 2.60 5.67
C THR A 118 33.79 1.75 4.68
N LYS A 119 34.73 2.39 4.01
CA LYS A 119 35.75 1.72 3.19
C LYS A 119 37.10 2.38 3.43
N GLY A 120 38.11 1.59 3.78
CA GLY A 120 39.44 2.06 4.12
C GLY A 120 39.89 1.54 5.46
N ARG A 121 41.04 2.08 5.94
CA ARG A 121 41.65 1.71 7.21
C ARG A 121 41.49 2.82 8.24
N GLN A 122 41.15 2.49 9.46
CA GLN A 122 41.15 3.43 10.56
C GLN A 122 42.54 3.51 11.18
N VAL A 123 43.04 4.75 11.38
CA VAL A 123 44.27 5.07 12.04
C VAL A 123 43.98 6.10 13.15
N GLY A 124 44.04 5.67 14.39
CA GLY A 124 43.57 6.49 15.52
C GLY A 124 42.06 6.78 15.38
N ASP A 125 41.70 8.05 15.41
CA ASP A 125 40.36 8.55 15.23
C ASP A 125 39.99 8.90 13.77
N THR A 126 40.92 8.71 12.86
CA THR A 126 40.79 9.08 11.45
C THR A 126 40.52 7.83 10.56
N LEU A 127 39.45 7.85 9.79
CA LEU A 127 39.21 6.91 8.73
C LEU A 127 40.00 7.36 7.47
N GLN A 128 41.07 6.64 7.13
CA GLN A 128 41.78 6.79 5.84
C GLN A 128 40.97 6.11 4.74
N GLY A 129 39.89 6.75 4.33
CA GLY A 129 38.93 6.19 3.38
C GLY A 129 37.55 6.85 3.42
N ASP A 130 36.58 6.19 2.78
CA ASP A 130 35.27 6.76 2.50
C ASP A 130 34.21 6.33 3.51
N VAL A 131 33.24 7.20 3.72
CA VAL A 131 31.94 6.89 4.36
C VAL A 131 30.86 6.94 3.32
N SER A 132 29.98 5.93 3.27
CA SER A 132 28.81 5.95 2.37
C SER A 132 27.51 5.91 3.16
N PHE A 133 26.63 6.86 2.89
CA PHE A 133 25.23 6.85 3.32
C PHE A 133 24.39 6.30 2.18
N LYS A 134 23.90 5.08 2.33
CA LYS A 134 23.06 4.40 1.36
C LYS A 134 21.63 4.37 1.83
N ALA A 135 20.73 4.97 1.08
CA ALA A 135 19.33 5.04 1.43
C ALA A 135 18.44 4.48 0.31
N ASP A 136 17.53 3.60 0.72
CA ASP A 136 16.38 3.17 -0.05
C ASP A 136 15.33 4.32 -0.08
N LEU A 137 14.07 4.03 -0.38
CA LEU A 137 12.98 5.01 -0.49
C LEU A 137 12.14 5.12 0.80
N ASP A 138 12.75 5.08 2.00
CA ASP A 138 12.01 5.23 3.27
C ASP A 138 11.29 6.60 3.35
N PRO A 139 9.93 6.63 3.26
CA PRO A 139 9.19 7.88 3.22
C PRO A 139 9.07 8.57 4.59
N LEU A 140 9.49 7.91 5.64
CA LEU A 140 9.35 8.39 7.01
C LEU A 140 10.69 8.83 7.62
N LEU A 141 11.82 8.65 6.91
CA LEU A 141 13.11 9.10 7.39
C LEU A 141 13.12 10.63 7.51
N GLN A 142 13.49 11.14 8.70
CA GLN A 142 13.58 12.56 9.01
C GLN A 142 15.03 12.95 9.31
N PRO A 143 15.37 14.26 9.29
CA PRO A 143 16.72 14.71 9.63
C PRO A 143 17.21 14.24 11.00
N GLU A 144 16.32 14.15 11.99
CA GLU A 144 16.63 13.72 13.35
C GLU A 144 17.06 12.24 13.41
N ASP A 145 16.53 11.42 12.50
CA ASP A 145 16.88 10.00 12.39
C ASP A 145 18.33 9.79 11.97
N LEU A 146 18.96 10.80 11.32
CA LEU A 146 20.36 10.69 10.87
C LEU A 146 21.35 10.55 12.04
N ASN A 147 20.97 11.01 13.22
CA ASN A 147 21.80 10.88 14.42
C ASN A 147 22.18 9.42 14.72
N MET A 148 21.28 8.44 14.44
CA MET A 148 21.60 7.02 14.69
C MET A 148 22.76 6.52 13.82
N PHE A 149 22.87 7.02 12.58
CA PHE A 149 23.95 6.66 11.65
C PHE A 149 25.27 7.33 12.06
N VAL A 150 25.21 8.60 12.48
CA VAL A 150 26.38 9.34 12.98
C VAL A 150 26.92 8.73 14.28
N GLN A 151 26.01 8.30 15.18
CA GLN A 151 26.41 7.59 16.40
C GLN A 151 27.13 6.26 16.12
N ALA A 152 26.82 5.60 15.00
CA ALA A 152 27.57 4.40 14.61
C ALA A 152 29.03 4.70 14.26
N LEU A 153 29.32 5.82 13.58
CA LEU A 153 30.70 6.30 13.35
C LEU A 153 31.39 6.61 14.66
N ARG A 154 30.75 7.35 15.58
CA ARG A 154 31.32 7.69 16.89
C ARG A 154 31.65 6.47 17.75
N ARG A 155 30.75 5.48 17.79
CA ARG A 155 30.98 4.22 18.52
C ARG A 155 32.18 3.44 17.97
N LYS A 156 32.46 3.61 16.67
CA LYS A 156 33.65 3.04 16.03
C LYS A 156 34.92 3.88 16.32
N GLY A 157 34.81 5.04 16.99
CA GLY A 157 35.89 5.95 17.30
C GLY A 157 36.32 6.83 16.11
N ILE A 158 35.46 6.94 15.05
CA ILE A 158 35.77 7.77 13.89
C ILE A 158 35.33 9.21 14.19
N GLN A 159 36.27 10.12 14.19
CA GLN A 159 36.06 11.57 14.35
C GLN A 159 36.47 12.35 13.08
N ASN A 160 37.35 11.77 12.26
CA ASN A 160 37.83 12.38 11.03
C ASN A 160 37.63 11.42 9.85
N ILE A 161 37.21 11.99 8.71
CA ILE A 161 37.03 11.27 7.42
C ILE A 161 37.98 11.89 6.42
N ALA A 162 39.02 11.16 6.03
CA ALA A 162 40.06 11.64 5.09
C ALA A 162 39.60 11.51 3.62
N GLY A 163 38.67 10.60 3.32
CA GLY A 163 38.14 10.37 2.00
C GLY A 163 36.80 11.08 1.76
N LYS A 164 35.96 10.44 0.95
CA LYS A 164 34.67 10.98 0.51
C LYS A 164 33.53 10.62 1.46
N LEU A 165 32.52 11.50 1.54
CA LEU A 165 31.21 11.19 2.05
C LEU A 165 30.28 10.94 0.85
N ILE A 166 29.97 9.67 0.60
CA ILE A 166 29.25 9.20 -0.57
C ILE A 166 27.78 9.07 -0.24
N PHE A 167 26.93 9.65 -1.08
CA PHE A 167 25.46 9.53 -1.00
C PHE A 167 24.96 8.58 -2.08
N ASP A 168 24.63 7.34 -1.72
CA ASP A 168 24.03 6.33 -2.60
C ASP A 168 22.52 6.41 -2.44
N LEU A 169 21.90 7.30 -3.19
CA LEU A 169 20.48 7.62 -3.13
C LEU A 169 19.75 7.09 -4.38
N VAL A 170 18.46 6.75 -4.21
CA VAL A 170 17.56 6.40 -5.32
C VAL A 170 17.03 7.67 -6.00
N LEU A 171 16.71 8.70 -5.21
CA LEU A 171 16.23 10.00 -5.70
C LEU A 171 17.30 11.06 -5.44
N THR A 172 17.70 11.76 -6.50
CA THR A 172 18.59 12.92 -6.45
C THR A 172 17.81 14.23 -6.51
N ASP A 173 16.73 14.25 -7.30
CA ASP A 173 15.82 15.38 -7.38
C ASP A 173 14.71 15.33 -6.32
N PRO A 174 14.17 16.47 -5.89
CA PRO A 174 12.97 16.50 -5.07
C PRO A 174 11.76 15.98 -5.86
N VAL A 175 10.80 15.40 -5.14
CA VAL A 175 9.51 14.98 -5.73
C VAL A 175 8.84 16.19 -6.39
N LYS A 176 8.35 15.98 -7.61
CA LYS A 176 7.60 16.96 -8.39
C LYS A 176 6.09 16.69 -8.30
N SER A 177 5.30 17.74 -8.49
CA SER A 177 3.86 17.60 -8.71
C SER A 177 3.59 16.77 -9.96
N GLU A 178 2.55 15.97 -9.92
CA GLU A 178 1.95 15.42 -11.14
C GLU A 178 1.28 16.58 -11.92
N VAL A 179 1.28 16.50 -13.24
CA VAL A 179 0.87 17.62 -14.12
C VAL A 179 -0.59 18.07 -13.91
N HIS A 180 -1.46 17.19 -13.40
CA HIS A 180 -2.87 17.47 -13.14
C HIS A 180 -3.16 17.82 -11.68
N TRP A 181 -2.13 17.89 -10.82
CA TRP A 181 -2.31 18.37 -9.45
C TRP A 181 -2.47 19.89 -9.44
N TYR A 182 -3.21 20.38 -8.48
CA TYR A 182 -3.26 21.82 -8.24
C TYR A 182 -1.93 22.33 -7.68
N PRO A 183 -1.57 23.60 -7.90
CA PRO A 183 -0.29 24.16 -7.46
C PRO A 183 -0.04 24.03 -5.95
N TRP A 184 -1.09 23.97 -5.14
CA TRP A 184 -0.99 23.83 -3.69
C TRP A 184 -0.85 22.39 -3.18
N ASP A 185 -1.15 21.38 -4.00
CA ASP A 185 -1.14 19.97 -3.55
C ASP A 185 0.24 19.51 -3.09
N LEU A 186 1.29 19.91 -3.79
CA LEU A 186 2.66 19.59 -3.39
C LEU A 186 3.07 20.33 -2.10
N SER A 187 2.63 21.59 -1.92
CA SER A 187 2.99 22.41 -0.76
C SER A 187 2.43 21.87 0.56
N PHE A 188 1.29 21.20 0.53
CA PHE A 188 0.70 20.51 1.69
C PHE A 188 1.28 19.11 1.94
N SER A 189 2.20 18.66 1.08
CA SER A 189 2.79 17.32 1.19
C SER A 189 3.99 17.33 2.11
N HIS A 190 3.91 16.60 3.21
CA HIS A 190 5.01 16.48 4.19
C HIS A 190 5.88 15.25 3.89
N TYR A 191 6.68 15.34 2.84
CA TYR A 191 7.60 14.27 2.46
C TYR A 191 8.74 14.09 3.47
N GLY A 192 9.16 12.84 3.66
CA GLY A 192 10.39 12.49 4.37
C GLY A 192 11.63 13.05 3.66
N LEU A 193 12.75 13.03 4.37
CA LEU A 193 14.01 13.65 3.94
C LEU A 193 14.45 13.19 2.53
N LEU A 194 14.35 11.88 2.24
CA LEU A 194 14.83 11.29 0.99
C LEU A 194 14.05 11.79 -0.26
N TYR A 195 12.87 12.36 -0.07
CA TYR A 195 12.03 12.90 -1.14
C TYR A 195 12.22 14.42 -1.37
N LYS A 196 13.11 15.05 -0.61
CA LYS A 196 13.42 16.49 -0.70
C LYS A 196 14.63 16.80 -1.58
N GLY A 197 15.17 15.79 -2.23
CA GLY A 197 16.35 15.88 -3.10
C GLY A 197 17.68 15.77 -2.38
N GLU A 198 18.73 15.45 -3.11
CA GLU A 198 20.07 15.18 -2.58
C GLU A 198 20.66 16.35 -1.76
N ALA A 199 20.43 17.58 -2.17
CA ALA A 199 20.94 18.75 -1.47
C ALA A 199 20.44 18.82 -0.03
N LYS A 200 19.15 18.46 0.22
CA LYS A 200 18.58 18.43 1.57
C LYS A 200 19.11 17.26 2.39
N VAL A 201 19.35 16.10 1.75
CA VAL A 201 19.95 14.94 2.41
C VAL A 201 21.41 15.23 2.81
N LYS A 202 22.21 15.82 1.91
CA LYS A 202 23.58 16.25 2.17
C LYS A 202 23.64 17.25 3.33
N GLN A 203 22.84 18.30 3.27
CA GLN A 203 22.75 19.32 4.31
C GLN A 203 22.42 18.73 5.68
N ALA A 204 21.40 17.87 5.74
CA ALA A 204 20.94 17.25 6.99
C ALA A 204 22.02 16.33 7.60
N LEU A 205 22.67 15.48 6.77
CA LEU A 205 23.71 14.57 7.26
C LEU A 205 24.97 15.34 7.68
N GLN A 206 25.39 16.36 6.91
CA GLN A 206 26.52 17.23 7.27
C GLN A 206 26.27 17.93 8.62
N GLN A 207 25.04 18.44 8.82
CA GLN A 207 24.67 19.06 10.10
C GLN A 207 24.72 18.06 11.25
N SER A 208 24.19 16.84 11.06
CA SER A 208 24.23 15.77 12.07
C SER A 208 25.68 15.35 12.41
N LEU A 209 26.56 15.24 11.40
CA LEU A 209 27.98 14.97 11.59
C LEU A 209 28.68 16.10 12.38
N ARG A 210 28.43 17.36 12.01
CA ARG A 210 29.00 18.53 12.69
C ARG A 210 28.58 18.60 14.15
N HIS A 211 27.32 18.31 14.48
CA HIS A 211 26.84 18.25 15.87
C HIS A 211 27.55 17.13 16.67
N ALA A 212 28.03 16.11 15.99
CA ALA A 212 28.81 15.02 16.61
C ALA A 212 30.31 15.27 16.63
N GLY A 213 30.79 16.45 16.19
CA GLY A 213 32.22 16.79 16.15
C GLY A 213 32.97 16.22 14.94
N ILE A 214 32.24 15.73 13.93
CA ILE A 214 32.82 15.21 12.68
C ILE A 214 32.63 16.26 11.57
N THR A 215 33.75 16.81 11.08
CA THR A 215 33.72 17.82 10.02
C THR A 215 33.95 17.18 8.65
N VAL A 216 33.07 17.53 7.69
CA VAL A 216 33.16 17.12 6.28
C VAL A 216 32.99 18.37 5.43
N SER A 217 33.89 18.60 4.48
CA SER A 217 33.78 19.71 3.53
C SER A 217 32.79 19.37 2.38
N ASP A 218 32.35 20.40 1.66
CA ASP A 218 31.44 20.22 0.55
C ASP A 218 32.06 19.41 -0.61
N GLU A 219 33.38 19.57 -0.81
CA GLU A 219 34.15 18.87 -1.84
C GLU A 219 34.26 17.36 -1.57
N GLN A 220 34.15 16.94 -0.31
CA GLN A 220 34.11 15.53 0.06
C GLN A 220 32.77 14.88 -0.22
N MET A 221 31.67 15.66 -0.33
CA MET A 221 30.31 15.17 -0.49
C MET A 221 29.97 14.85 -1.95
N VAL A 222 29.88 13.59 -2.32
CA VAL A 222 29.62 13.13 -3.70
C VAL A 222 28.39 12.21 -3.75
N VAL A 223 27.63 12.30 -4.85
CA VAL A 223 26.57 11.33 -5.17
C VAL A 223 27.17 10.24 -6.04
N ALA A 224 27.22 9.03 -5.52
CA ALA A 224 27.76 7.86 -6.21
C ALA A 224 27.24 6.58 -5.56
N LYS A 225 27.48 5.45 -6.20
CA LYS A 225 27.19 4.14 -5.60
C LYS A 225 28.19 3.81 -4.49
N THR A 226 27.69 3.20 -3.43
CA THR A 226 28.53 2.66 -2.35
C THR A 226 29.57 1.70 -2.94
N PRO A 227 30.88 1.93 -2.72
CA PRO A 227 31.95 1.10 -3.31
C PRO A 227 31.84 -0.36 -2.88
N ALA A 228 32.13 -1.28 -3.80
CA ALA A 228 32.18 -2.70 -3.49
C ALA A 228 33.20 -2.99 -2.37
N GLY A 229 32.88 -3.92 -1.48
CA GLY A 229 33.73 -4.27 -0.33
C GLY A 229 33.66 -3.25 0.83
N SER A 230 32.74 -2.30 0.81
CA SER A 230 32.48 -1.42 1.97
C SER A 230 31.89 -2.22 3.13
N HIS A 231 32.35 -1.90 4.35
CA HIS A 231 31.86 -2.52 5.59
C HIS A 231 30.64 -1.76 6.12
N CYS A 232 29.53 -2.47 6.37
CA CYS A 232 28.32 -1.89 6.93
C CYS A 232 28.48 -1.68 8.44
N LEU A 233 28.52 -0.43 8.90
CA LEU A 233 28.58 -0.10 10.31
C LEU A 233 27.24 -0.16 11.01
N PHE A 234 26.20 0.33 10.34
CA PHE A 234 24.85 0.36 10.89
C PHE A 234 23.82 0.32 9.78
N ARG A 235 22.72 -0.39 10.02
CA ARG A 235 21.59 -0.47 9.11
C ARG A 235 20.29 -0.31 9.88
N PHE A 236 19.45 0.56 9.37
CA PHE A 236 18.10 0.80 9.86
C PHE A 236 17.08 0.19 8.92
N TYR A 237 16.03 -0.38 9.48
CA TYR A 237 14.91 -0.97 8.74
C TYR A 237 13.62 -0.30 9.15
N ARG A 238 12.80 0.09 8.15
CA ARG A 238 11.43 0.54 8.36
C ARG A 238 10.47 -0.38 7.64
N SER A 239 9.57 -0.99 8.39
CA SER A 239 8.56 -1.91 7.84
C SER A 239 7.57 -1.16 6.94
N ILE A 240 7.18 -1.80 5.83
CA ILE A 240 6.11 -1.32 4.94
C ILE A 240 4.79 -1.11 5.68
N ASP A 241 4.52 -1.88 6.73
CA ASP A 241 3.33 -1.76 7.57
C ASP A 241 3.15 -0.33 8.12
N ARG A 242 4.23 0.33 8.54
CA ARG A 242 4.21 1.74 9.00
C ARG A 242 3.78 2.71 7.90
N VAL A 243 4.16 2.44 6.67
CA VAL A 243 3.79 3.26 5.50
C VAL A 243 2.33 3.02 5.14
N ILE A 244 1.90 1.77 5.05
CA ILE A 244 0.52 1.35 4.79
C ILE A 244 -0.44 1.90 5.85
N GLN A 245 -0.09 1.81 7.13
CA GLN A 245 -0.90 2.33 8.22
C GLN A 245 -1.21 3.83 8.04
N ARG A 246 -0.20 4.65 7.81
CA ARG A 246 -0.40 6.09 7.60
C ARG A 246 -1.16 6.39 6.30
N MET A 247 -0.91 5.60 5.26
CA MET A 247 -1.57 5.75 3.97
C MET A 247 -3.07 5.46 4.05
N TRP A 248 -3.47 4.37 4.68
CA TRP A 248 -4.88 3.97 4.72
C TRP A 248 -5.63 4.63 5.89
N LYS A 249 -5.08 4.62 7.09
CA LYS A 249 -5.75 5.14 8.30
C LYS A 249 -5.86 6.66 8.32
N ASN A 250 -4.79 7.36 7.95
CA ASN A 250 -4.73 8.82 7.94
C ASN A 250 -4.86 9.44 6.55
N SER A 251 -5.06 8.61 5.52
CA SER A 251 -5.17 9.07 4.13
C SER A 251 -3.95 9.84 3.60
N SER A 252 -2.73 9.51 4.08
CA SER A 252 -1.53 10.25 3.71
C SER A 252 -1.20 10.13 2.23
N ASN A 253 -1.15 11.28 1.55
CA ASN A 253 -0.75 11.36 0.14
C ASN A 253 0.73 11.04 -0.03
N THR A 254 1.58 11.53 0.88
CA THR A 254 3.03 11.32 0.82
C THR A 254 3.42 9.85 0.88
N GLN A 255 2.79 9.06 1.76
CA GLN A 255 3.04 7.63 1.83
C GLN A 255 2.54 6.88 0.60
N ALA A 256 1.42 7.30 0.02
CA ALA A 256 0.90 6.69 -1.22
C ALA A 256 1.82 6.97 -2.43
N THR A 257 2.24 8.22 -2.60
CA THR A 257 3.20 8.62 -3.64
C THR A 257 4.53 7.89 -3.46
N SER A 258 5.02 7.83 -2.22
CA SER A 258 6.27 7.13 -1.91
C SER A 258 6.18 5.62 -2.18
N LEU A 259 5.05 5.00 -1.89
CA LEU A 259 4.84 3.58 -2.21
C LEU A 259 4.82 3.35 -3.72
N LEU A 260 4.16 4.24 -4.50
CA LEU A 260 4.21 4.21 -5.95
C LEU A 260 5.65 4.28 -6.47
N TYR A 261 6.46 5.20 -5.93
CA TYR A 261 7.87 5.34 -6.30
C TYR A 261 8.69 4.09 -5.96
N THR A 262 8.41 3.49 -4.80
CA THR A 262 9.08 2.25 -4.37
C THR A 262 8.74 1.09 -5.31
N ILE A 263 7.47 0.93 -5.66
CA ILE A 263 7.03 -0.05 -6.66
C ILE A 263 7.79 0.16 -7.97
N GLY A 264 7.81 1.39 -8.48
CA GLY A 264 8.45 1.71 -9.75
C GLY A 264 9.94 1.45 -9.77
N HIS A 265 10.64 1.84 -8.70
CA HIS A 265 12.08 1.61 -8.57
C HIS A 265 12.47 0.13 -8.70
N TYR A 266 11.66 -0.77 -8.14
CA TYR A 266 11.91 -2.22 -8.20
C TYR A 266 11.31 -2.90 -9.43
N TYR A 267 10.26 -2.31 -10.02
CA TYR A 267 9.61 -2.88 -11.20
C TYR A 267 10.41 -2.65 -12.48
N ASP A 268 10.81 -1.40 -12.73
CA ASP A 268 11.65 -1.06 -13.89
C ASP A 268 12.63 0.08 -13.55
N PRO A 269 13.87 -0.25 -13.16
CA PRO A 269 14.87 0.76 -12.79
C PRO A 269 15.39 1.59 -13.98
N LYS A 270 14.96 1.30 -15.21
CA LYS A 270 15.33 2.10 -16.41
C LYS A 270 14.40 3.29 -16.62
N GLN A 271 13.21 3.24 -16.05
CA GLN A 271 12.25 4.35 -16.08
C GLN A 271 12.39 5.18 -14.81
N THR A 272 11.79 6.38 -14.81
CA THR A 272 11.64 7.13 -13.55
C THR A 272 10.72 6.38 -12.59
N PRO A 273 10.95 6.44 -11.27
CA PRO A 273 10.14 5.70 -10.31
C PRO A 273 8.63 5.97 -10.42
N PRO A 274 8.12 7.21 -10.61
CA PRO A 274 6.68 7.42 -10.78
C PRO A 274 6.11 6.78 -12.06
N GLU A 275 6.81 6.88 -13.19
CA GLU A 275 6.37 6.31 -14.46
C GLU A 275 6.31 4.78 -14.40
N ALA A 276 7.38 4.15 -13.91
CA ALA A 276 7.43 2.71 -13.74
C ALA A 276 6.38 2.23 -12.73
N GLY A 277 6.14 2.98 -11.65
CA GLY A 277 5.10 2.69 -10.67
C GLY A 277 3.70 2.72 -11.27
N LEU A 278 3.37 3.73 -12.07
CA LEU A 278 2.10 3.80 -12.80
C LEU A 278 1.96 2.67 -13.82
N THR A 279 3.04 2.36 -14.52
CA THR A 279 3.07 1.23 -15.45
C THR A 279 2.75 -0.08 -14.74
N TYR A 280 3.33 -0.31 -13.56
CA TYR A 280 3.01 -1.48 -12.75
C TYR A 280 1.55 -1.49 -12.28
N LEU A 281 1.03 -0.37 -11.74
CA LEU A 281 -0.38 -0.32 -11.28
C LEU A 281 -1.35 -0.63 -12.42
N ARG A 282 -1.13 -0.08 -13.62
CA ARG A 282 -1.94 -0.40 -14.82
C ARG A 282 -1.82 -1.87 -15.24
N HIS A 283 -0.62 -2.44 -15.12
CA HIS A 283 -0.41 -3.87 -15.35
C HIS A 283 -1.18 -4.71 -14.33
N PHE A 284 -1.08 -4.36 -13.04
CA PHE A 284 -1.78 -5.04 -11.95
C PHE A 284 -3.31 -5.01 -12.14
N MET A 285 -3.87 -3.83 -12.50
CA MET A 285 -5.30 -3.70 -12.81
C MET A 285 -5.72 -4.69 -13.91
N ARG A 286 -4.99 -4.75 -15.02
CA ARG A 286 -5.34 -5.59 -16.18
C ARG A 286 -5.10 -7.08 -15.94
N LYS A 287 -4.00 -7.46 -15.31
CA LYS A 287 -3.57 -8.87 -15.19
C LYS A 287 -4.06 -9.54 -13.93
N ASN A 288 -3.97 -8.87 -12.79
CA ASN A 288 -4.33 -9.45 -11.50
C ASN A 288 -5.79 -9.21 -11.14
N LEU A 289 -6.31 -8.01 -11.42
CA LEU A 289 -7.70 -7.65 -11.13
C LEU A 289 -8.67 -7.92 -12.30
N GLN A 290 -8.15 -8.25 -13.49
CA GLN A 290 -8.94 -8.45 -14.72
C GLN A 290 -9.78 -7.21 -15.12
N LEU A 291 -9.40 -6.02 -14.67
CA LEU A 291 -10.01 -4.76 -15.04
C LEU A 291 -9.52 -4.35 -16.43
N LYS A 292 -10.34 -4.58 -17.46
CA LYS A 292 -10.01 -4.36 -18.88
C LYS A 292 -10.66 -3.11 -19.47
N ASP A 293 -11.57 -2.48 -18.74
CA ASP A 293 -12.24 -1.26 -19.18
C ASP A 293 -11.22 -0.14 -19.34
N THR A 294 -11.17 0.44 -20.53
CA THR A 294 -10.25 1.53 -20.89
C THR A 294 -10.65 2.87 -20.29
N ALA A 295 -11.87 3.01 -19.78
CA ALA A 295 -12.33 4.17 -19.05
C ALA A 295 -11.75 4.25 -17.62
N LEU A 296 -11.18 3.14 -17.10
CA LEU A 296 -10.45 3.13 -15.85
C LEU A 296 -9.03 3.69 -16.06
N VAL A 297 -8.79 4.89 -15.56
CA VAL A 297 -7.55 5.64 -15.79
C VAL A 297 -6.92 6.06 -14.47
N ILE A 298 -5.59 5.95 -14.37
CA ILE A 298 -4.82 6.41 -13.22
C ILE A 298 -3.63 7.27 -13.65
N HIS A 299 -3.43 8.38 -12.95
CA HIS A 299 -2.37 9.37 -13.17
C HIS A 299 -1.41 9.49 -11.99
N ASP A 300 -1.84 9.12 -10.80
CA ASP A 300 -1.01 9.11 -9.60
C ASP A 300 -1.29 7.89 -8.71
N GLY A 301 -0.60 7.76 -7.60
CA GLY A 301 -0.81 6.68 -6.63
C GLY A 301 -1.62 7.11 -5.40
N CYS A 302 -1.96 8.40 -5.27
CA CYS A 302 -2.57 8.94 -4.05
C CYS A 302 -4.02 9.42 -4.22
N GLY A 303 -4.47 9.66 -5.45
CA GLY A 303 -5.82 10.12 -5.76
C GLY A 303 -6.01 11.63 -5.64
N LEU A 304 -4.95 12.43 -5.70
CA LEU A 304 -5.04 13.89 -5.81
C LEU A 304 -5.46 14.33 -7.21
N CYS A 305 -5.00 13.64 -8.24
CA CYS A 305 -5.39 13.93 -9.61
C CYS A 305 -6.89 13.69 -9.82
N THR A 306 -7.63 14.72 -10.19
CA THR A 306 -9.08 14.63 -10.46
C THR A 306 -9.42 13.88 -11.75
N GLN A 307 -8.42 13.60 -12.57
CA GLN A 307 -8.55 12.79 -13.79
C GLN A 307 -8.37 11.29 -13.55
N ASN A 308 -8.04 10.87 -12.33
CA ASN A 308 -8.13 9.47 -11.96
C ASN A 308 -9.59 9.01 -12.08
N GLN A 309 -9.83 7.94 -12.83
CA GLN A 309 -11.17 7.38 -13.05
C GLN A 309 -11.21 5.94 -12.59
N LEU A 310 -11.97 5.66 -11.55
CA LEU A 310 -12.33 4.32 -11.11
C LEU A 310 -13.85 4.20 -11.03
N SER A 311 -14.35 2.99 -10.91
CA SER A 311 -15.77 2.70 -10.66
C SER A 311 -15.96 2.08 -9.27
N PRO A 312 -17.17 2.12 -8.69
CA PRO A 312 -17.49 1.36 -7.48
C PRO A 312 -17.15 -0.12 -7.60
N ASP A 313 -17.45 -0.74 -8.75
CA ASP A 313 -17.11 -2.12 -9.04
C ASP A 313 -15.60 -2.36 -9.01
N ALA A 314 -14.79 -1.49 -9.63
CA ALA A 314 -13.35 -1.60 -9.59
C ALA A 314 -12.79 -1.55 -8.15
N LEU A 315 -13.34 -0.68 -7.29
CA LEU A 315 -12.95 -0.63 -5.89
C LEU A 315 -13.34 -1.91 -5.12
N VAL A 316 -14.52 -2.46 -5.38
CA VAL A 316 -14.95 -3.74 -4.79
C VAL A 316 -14.07 -4.89 -5.28
N ILE A 317 -13.69 -4.92 -6.56
CA ILE A 317 -12.76 -5.93 -7.10
C ILE A 317 -11.39 -5.84 -6.40
N ILE A 318 -10.86 -4.63 -6.14
CA ILE A 318 -9.61 -4.44 -5.38
C ILE A 318 -9.75 -5.03 -3.97
N LEU A 319 -10.87 -4.76 -3.27
CA LEU A 319 -11.13 -5.29 -1.94
C LEU A 319 -11.26 -6.82 -1.94
N ARG A 320 -12.00 -7.39 -2.90
CA ARG A 320 -12.12 -8.85 -3.07
C ARG A 320 -10.76 -9.50 -3.34
N TYR A 321 -9.92 -8.87 -4.17
CA TYR A 321 -8.55 -9.33 -4.37
C TYR A 321 -7.75 -9.34 -3.07
N GLY A 322 -7.84 -8.26 -2.29
CA GLY A 322 -7.21 -8.18 -0.98
C GLY A 322 -7.66 -9.31 -0.04
N TYR A 323 -8.97 -9.57 0.00
CA TYR A 323 -9.55 -10.65 0.81
C TYR A 323 -9.06 -12.05 0.37
N ALA A 324 -8.97 -12.29 -0.92
CA ALA A 324 -8.49 -13.57 -1.47
C ALA A 324 -7.00 -13.86 -1.17
N HIS A 325 -6.26 -12.86 -0.66
CA HIS A 325 -4.84 -12.99 -0.29
C HIS A 325 -4.68 -12.73 1.23
N PRO A 326 -4.65 -13.78 2.08
CA PRO A 326 -4.75 -13.65 3.55
C PRO A 326 -3.78 -12.64 4.17
N ALA A 327 -2.51 -12.63 3.74
CA ALA A 327 -1.51 -11.68 4.25
C ALA A 327 -1.84 -10.21 3.89
N ILE A 328 -2.43 -9.96 2.71
CA ILE A 328 -2.90 -8.62 2.31
C ILE A 328 -4.17 -8.26 3.07
N TYR A 329 -5.07 -9.22 3.26
CA TYR A 329 -6.31 -9.01 4.02
C TYR A 329 -6.02 -8.63 5.46
N GLU A 330 -5.07 -9.29 6.12
CA GLU A 330 -4.62 -8.93 7.47
C GLU A 330 -4.15 -7.46 7.53
N GLN A 331 -3.40 -7.00 6.52
CA GLN A 331 -2.97 -5.61 6.41
C GLN A 331 -4.16 -4.65 6.23
N LEU A 332 -5.16 -5.01 5.42
CA LEU A 332 -6.38 -4.24 5.23
C LEU A 332 -7.19 -4.14 6.53
N GLN A 333 -7.40 -5.26 7.22
CA GLN A 333 -8.14 -5.29 8.48
C GLN A 333 -7.49 -4.43 9.57
N ARG A 334 -6.18 -4.48 9.69
CA ARG A 334 -5.42 -3.74 10.70
C ARG A 334 -5.28 -2.25 10.41
N ASN A 335 -5.14 -1.89 9.13
CA ASN A 335 -4.69 -0.56 8.72
C ASN A 335 -5.75 0.32 8.06
N LEU A 336 -6.93 -0.21 7.71
CA LEU A 336 -8.06 0.64 7.32
C LEU A 336 -8.60 1.40 8.55
N SER A 337 -9.22 2.56 8.29
CA SER A 337 -9.94 3.31 9.33
C SER A 337 -11.15 2.53 9.81
N ILE A 338 -11.44 2.61 11.10
CA ILE A 338 -12.56 1.88 11.74
C ILE A 338 -13.61 2.89 12.18
N ALA A 339 -14.86 2.66 11.77
CA ALA A 339 -15.99 3.53 12.09
C ALA A 339 -16.12 3.77 13.60
N GLY A 340 -16.18 5.03 14.00
CA GLY A 340 -16.34 5.46 15.40
C GLY A 340 -15.17 5.11 16.33
N VAL A 341 -14.04 4.58 15.78
CA VAL A 341 -12.88 4.13 16.58
C VAL A 341 -11.63 4.92 16.23
N ASP A 342 -11.22 4.95 14.96
CA ASP A 342 -9.96 5.58 14.58
C ASP A 342 -9.94 6.12 13.14
N GLY A 343 -8.83 6.78 12.79
CA GLY A 343 -8.54 7.28 11.45
C GLY A 343 -9.61 8.24 10.92
N THR A 344 -9.77 8.27 9.61
CA THR A 344 -10.73 9.18 8.94
C THR A 344 -12.20 8.83 9.18
N LEU A 345 -12.50 7.61 9.62
CA LEU A 345 -13.86 7.16 9.96
C LEU A 345 -14.25 7.43 11.41
N HIS A 346 -13.31 7.86 12.27
CA HIS A 346 -13.62 8.16 13.68
C HIS A 346 -14.78 9.15 13.83
N SER A 347 -14.75 10.25 13.07
CA SER A 347 -15.79 11.31 13.13
C SER A 347 -16.86 11.15 12.05
N LEU A 348 -16.52 10.58 10.87
CA LEU A 348 -17.45 10.47 9.75
C LEU A 348 -18.58 9.47 10.03
N LEU A 349 -18.25 8.33 10.63
CA LEU A 349 -19.21 7.26 10.96
C LEU A 349 -19.27 7.04 12.48
N ARG A 350 -19.69 8.09 13.20
CA ARG A 350 -19.63 8.15 14.66
C ARG A 350 -20.79 7.47 15.39
N SER A 351 -21.83 6.98 14.69
CA SER A 351 -23.00 6.39 15.35
C SER A 351 -22.63 5.07 16.06
N ASP A 352 -23.28 4.81 17.20
CA ASP A 352 -23.09 3.55 17.95
C ASP A 352 -23.47 2.32 17.11
N LYS A 353 -24.42 2.47 16.18
CA LYS A 353 -24.80 1.40 15.23
C LYS A 353 -23.64 0.96 14.34
N LEU A 354 -22.75 1.90 13.95
CA LEU A 354 -21.65 1.67 13.01
C LEU A 354 -20.33 1.36 13.70
N LYS A 355 -20.18 1.73 14.96
CA LYS A 355 -18.92 1.63 15.70
C LYS A 355 -18.32 0.22 15.62
N GLY A 356 -17.10 0.14 15.10
CA GLY A 356 -16.34 -1.11 14.96
C GLY A 356 -16.80 -2.03 13.82
N LYS A 357 -17.91 -1.73 13.11
CA LYS A 357 -18.48 -2.63 12.09
C LYS A 357 -18.05 -2.33 10.67
N ILE A 358 -17.50 -1.15 10.43
CA ILE A 358 -17.02 -0.71 9.10
C ILE A 358 -15.52 -0.47 9.18
N HIS A 359 -14.77 -1.12 8.31
CA HIS A 359 -13.36 -0.88 8.05
C HIS A 359 -13.22 -0.32 6.64
N GLY A 360 -12.80 0.94 6.49
CA GLY A 360 -12.86 1.57 5.18
C GLY A 360 -11.84 2.65 4.93
N LYS A 361 -11.72 2.99 3.65
CA LYS A 361 -10.93 4.11 3.13
C LYS A 361 -11.84 5.19 2.60
N THR A 362 -11.66 6.41 3.09
CA THR A 362 -12.34 7.61 2.58
C THR A 362 -11.55 8.27 1.47
N GLY A 363 -12.26 8.91 0.54
CA GLY A 363 -11.71 9.84 -0.42
C GLY A 363 -12.47 11.16 -0.38
N THR A 364 -11.77 12.29 -0.46
CA THR A 364 -12.41 13.61 -0.50
C THR A 364 -11.52 14.61 -1.24
N LEU A 365 -12.10 15.28 -2.22
CA LEU A 365 -11.55 16.47 -2.87
C LEU A 365 -12.67 17.51 -2.90
N SER A 366 -12.62 18.48 -1.95
CA SER A 366 -13.68 19.45 -1.75
C SER A 366 -13.77 20.48 -2.86
N HIS A 367 -12.63 20.84 -3.43
CA HIS A 367 -12.50 21.86 -4.48
C HIS A 367 -11.77 21.25 -5.68
N PRO A 368 -12.17 21.61 -6.89
CA PRO A 368 -13.31 22.47 -7.24
C PRO A 368 -14.65 21.73 -7.39
N TYR A 369 -14.71 20.38 -7.22
CA TYR A 369 -15.79 19.57 -7.78
C TYR A 369 -16.65 18.75 -6.79
N GLY A 370 -16.43 18.88 -5.49
CA GLY A 370 -17.19 18.05 -4.55
C GLY A 370 -17.10 16.56 -4.89
N ILE A 371 -15.90 16.00 -4.84
CA ILE A 371 -15.64 14.57 -5.04
C ILE A 371 -15.57 13.92 -3.67
N SER A 372 -16.31 12.84 -3.48
CA SER A 372 -16.26 12.04 -2.25
C SER A 372 -16.35 10.54 -2.59
N SER A 373 -15.75 9.71 -1.76
CA SER A 373 -15.81 8.26 -1.91
C SER A 373 -15.59 7.57 -0.57
N LEU A 374 -16.12 6.37 -0.45
CA LEU A 374 -15.89 5.47 0.68
C LEU A 374 -15.94 4.04 0.17
N ALA A 375 -14.92 3.25 0.48
CA ALA A 375 -14.87 1.83 0.12
C ALA A 375 -14.23 1.01 1.25
N GLY A 376 -14.68 -0.23 1.46
CA GLY A 376 -14.18 -1.05 2.53
C GLY A 376 -14.97 -2.31 2.77
N TYR A 377 -14.89 -2.79 4.00
CA TYR A 377 -15.60 -3.98 4.47
C TYR A 377 -16.60 -3.63 5.56
N ALA A 378 -17.69 -4.38 5.61
CA ALA A 378 -18.70 -4.30 6.63
C ALA A 378 -19.07 -5.71 7.11
N THR A 379 -19.41 -5.85 8.41
CA THR A 379 -20.09 -7.07 8.88
C THR A 379 -21.59 -6.83 8.79
N GLY A 380 -22.24 -7.55 7.89
CA GLY A 380 -23.69 -7.50 7.70
C GLY A 380 -24.48 -7.96 8.92
N SER A 381 -25.78 -7.64 8.96
CA SER A 381 -26.67 -8.04 10.06
C SER A 381 -26.82 -9.55 10.22
N ASN A 382 -26.64 -10.29 9.14
CA ASN A 382 -26.63 -11.76 9.07
C ASN A 382 -25.25 -12.38 9.43
N GLY A 383 -24.26 -11.57 9.77
CA GLY A 383 -22.88 -11.99 10.05
C GLY A 383 -22.00 -12.19 8.82
N HIS A 384 -22.51 -11.98 7.60
CA HIS A 384 -21.70 -12.08 6.39
C HIS A 384 -20.71 -10.92 6.31
N LEU A 385 -19.54 -11.18 5.73
CA LEU A 385 -18.59 -10.15 5.37
C LEU A 385 -18.97 -9.57 4.02
N LEU A 386 -19.17 -8.26 3.99
CA LEU A 386 -19.51 -7.50 2.79
C LEU A 386 -18.31 -6.64 2.37
N ALA A 387 -18.03 -6.56 1.06
CA ALA A 387 -17.22 -5.51 0.47
C ALA A 387 -18.16 -4.48 -0.18
N PHE A 388 -17.86 -3.20 0.01
CA PHE A 388 -18.67 -2.13 -0.56
C PHE A 388 -17.83 -0.97 -1.05
N ALA A 389 -18.37 -0.22 -2.00
CA ALA A 389 -17.86 1.07 -2.43
C ALA A 389 -19.02 1.99 -2.81
N ILE A 390 -18.92 3.26 -2.42
CA ILE A 390 -19.76 4.35 -2.90
C ILE A 390 -18.85 5.50 -3.36
N MET A 391 -19.18 6.07 -4.51
CA MET A 391 -18.46 7.18 -5.12
C MET A 391 -19.46 8.26 -5.49
N ASP A 392 -19.14 9.48 -5.14
CA ASP A 392 -20.01 10.66 -5.30
C ASP A 392 -19.22 11.76 -6.01
N HIS A 393 -19.86 12.43 -6.96
CA HIS A 393 -19.25 13.49 -7.75
C HIS A 393 -20.29 14.58 -8.09
N GLN A 394 -19.84 15.84 -8.22
CA GLN A 394 -20.68 16.99 -8.54
C GLN A 394 -21.81 17.24 -7.52
N MET A 395 -21.55 16.92 -6.28
CA MET A 395 -22.43 17.27 -5.16
C MET A 395 -21.61 17.82 -3.99
N SER A 396 -22.29 18.40 -3.00
CA SER A 396 -21.57 18.84 -1.80
C SER A 396 -20.98 17.63 -1.06
N VAL A 397 -19.78 17.80 -0.50
CA VAL A 397 -19.15 16.74 0.32
C VAL A 397 -20.02 16.37 1.52
N LEU A 398 -20.83 17.32 2.04
CA LEU A 398 -21.75 17.04 3.14
C LEU A 398 -22.88 16.11 2.72
N ASP A 399 -23.49 16.35 1.54
CA ASP A 399 -24.53 15.48 0.99
C ASP A 399 -23.99 14.09 0.68
N ALA A 400 -22.80 14.02 0.05
CA ALA A 400 -22.11 12.76 -0.21
C ALA A 400 -21.88 11.96 1.09
N ARG A 401 -21.46 12.62 2.17
CA ARG A 401 -21.28 11.98 3.49
C ARG A 401 -22.57 11.50 4.12
N VAL A 402 -23.69 12.16 3.86
CA VAL A 402 -25.02 11.67 4.26
C VAL A 402 -25.36 10.38 3.55
N LEU A 403 -25.11 10.30 2.21
CA LEU A 403 -25.31 9.08 1.43
C LEU A 403 -24.42 7.94 1.93
N GLN A 404 -23.15 8.22 2.14
CA GLN A 404 -22.18 7.22 2.63
C GLN A 404 -22.60 6.66 4.00
N ARG A 405 -23.07 7.52 4.91
CA ARG A 405 -23.56 7.08 6.22
C ARG A 405 -24.80 6.22 6.08
N LYS A 406 -25.79 6.64 5.29
CA LYS A 406 -27.01 5.86 5.04
C LYS A 406 -26.70 4.49 4.46
N LEU A 407 -25.82 4.41 3.45
CA LEU A 407 -25.38 3.14 2.91
C LEU A 407 -24.77 2.24 4.01
N CYS A 408 -23.83 2.78 4.79
CA CYS A 408 -23.21 2.02 5.88
C CYS A 408 -24.21 1.53 6.93
N GLU A 409 -25.24 2.35 7.26
CA GLU A 409 -26.32 1.95 8.17
C GLU A 409 -27.12 0.78 7.61
N LEU A 410 -27.50 0.83 6.32
CA LEU A 410 -28.22 -0.26 5.66
C LEU A 410 -27.43 -1.58 5.69
N LEU A 411 -26.08 -1.52 5.53
CA LEU A 411 -25.23 -2.71 5.53
C LEU A 411 -25.25 -3.46 6.88
N VAL A 412 -25.40 -2.73 7.99
CA VAL A 412 -25.24 -3.27 9.35
C VAL A 412 -26.54 -3.38 10.15
N GLU A 413 -27.63 -2.77 9.65
CA GLU A 413 -28.95 -2.82 10.32
C GLU A 413 -29.55 -4.23 10.26
N LYS A 414 -30.13 -4.63 11.40
CA LYS A 414 -31.00 -5.80 11.44
C LYS A 414 -32.30 -5.48 10.70
N PRO A 415 -32.90 -6.47 10.04
CA PRO A 415 -34.20 -6.34 9.39
C PRO A 415 -35.28 -5.87 10.36
#